data_8da57629b5e77253f01569fa272d9241
#
_entry.id   8da57629b5e77253f01569fa272d9241
#
_cell.length_a   1.000
_cell.length_b   1.000
_cell.length_c   1.000
_cell.angle_alpha   90.00
_cell.angle_beta   90.00
_cell.angle_gamma   90.00
#
_symmetry.space_group_name_H-M   'P 1'
#
loop_
_entity.id
_entity.type
_entity.pdbx_description
1 polymer ?
#
loop_
_entity_poly.entity_id
_entity_poly.type
_entity_poly.pdbx_seq_one_letter_code
_entity_poly.pdbx_strand_id
1 'polypeptide(L)'
;MSSRILVDEIYGKTSGASALTVDSNSRLSQGSPVGFRAKVNPSQSISAGGTRLSQFAVPGAGGFNTDGAGGTVLDLSTGVMTVPANGYYFYSIEGRIDSFAGSYYYFDWYSTDSSGNSTGTVYARTLSQGSGNTSYDAFTATGTVYLTSGLFLAWFYQHSGDSNVTINNDTYVSLFKVG
;
A
#
# COMPACT_ATOMS: atom_id res chain seq x y z
N MET A 1 13.98 19.78 43.22
CA MET A 1 13.40 18.42 43.14
C MET A 1 12.80 18.28 41.73
N SER A 2 13.25 17.33 40.93
CA SER A 2 12.62 17.04 39.63
C SER A 2 11.55 15.98 39.88
N SER A 3 10.30 16.29 39.55
CA SER A 3 9.21 15.33 39.57
C SER A 3 9.35 14.42 38.34
N ARG A 4 9.37 13.12 38.53
CA ARG A 4 9.32 12.13 37.47
C ARG A 4 7.96 11.46 37.46
N ILE A 5 7.33 11.39 36.30
CA ILE A 5 6.16 10.54 36.07
C ILE A 5 6.68 9.25 35.44
N LEU A 6 6.50 8.13 36.13
CA LEU A 6 6.80 6.80 35.59
C LEU A 6 5.51 6.28 34.99
N VAL A 7 5.52 6.08 33.67
CA VAL A 7 4.41 5.51 32.93
C VAL A 7 4.97 4.36 32.10
N ASP A 8 4.53 3.14 32.38
CA ASP A 8 4.93 1.97 31.62
C ASP A 8 4.15 1.87 30.31
N GLU A 9 2.88 2.30 30.33
CA GLU A 9 1.99 2.24 29.17
C GLU A 9 1.00 3.41 29.17
N ILE A 10 0.67 3.89 27.96
CA ILE A 10 -0.42 4.84 27.71
C ILE A 10 -1.46 4.14 26.85
N TYR A 11 -2.65 3.94 27.42
CA TYR A 11 -3.76 3.29 26.72
C TYR A 11 -4.60 4.29 25.91
N GLY A 12 -5.04 3.86 24.73
CA GLY A 12 -6.05 4.58 23.96
C GLY A 12 -7.40 4.54 24.70
N LYS A 13 -8.09 5.68 24.76
CA LYS A 13 -9.34 5.89 25.54
C LYS A 13 -10.47 4.91 25.20
N THR A 14 -10.48 4.28 24.03
CA THR A 14 -11.61 3.48 23.53
C THR A 14 -11.26 2.04 23.17
N SER A 15 -9.99 1.65 23.08
CA SER A 15 -9.61 0.33 22.58
C SER A 15 -8.97 -0.58 23.62
N GLY A 16 -8.57 -0.05 24.77
CA GLY A 16 -7.78 -0.82 25.77
C GLY A 16 -6.40 -1.26 25.27
N ALA A 17 -6.03 -0.90 24.03
CA ALA A 17 -4.72 -1.20 23.46
C ALA A 17 -3.72 -0.10 23.83
N SER A 18 -2.48 -0.47 24.11
CA SER A 18 -1.42 0.48 24.40
C SER A 18 -1.19 1.39 23.21
N ALA A 19 -1.40 2.70 23.39
CA ALA A 19 -1.10 3.71 22.38
C ALA A 19 0.41 4.00 22.32
N LEU A 20 1.10 3.86 23.44
CA LEU A 20 2.51 4.08 23.58
C LEU A 20 3.06 3.18 24.69
N THR A 21 4.15 2.49 24.43
CA THR A 21 4.84 1.65 25.41
C THR A 21 6.28 2.10 25.58
N VAL A 22 6.80 1.92 26.79
CA VAL A 22 8.24 2.06 27.06
C VAL A 22 8.82 0.65 27.12
N ASP A 23 9.71 0.31 26.18
CA ASP A 23 10.36 -1.00 26.18
C ASP A 23 11.39 -1.13 27.31
N SER A 24 11.91 -2.35 27.52
CA SER A 24 12.92 -2.64 28.55
C SER A 24 14.23 -1.84 28.40
N ASN A 25 14.44 -1.18 27.26
CA ASN A 25 15.59 -0.31 26.97
C ASN A 25 15.24 1.17 27.14
N SER A 26 14.11 1.50 27.79
CA SER A 26 13.61 2.87 27.97
C SER A 26 13.31 3.62 26.67
N ARG A 27 12.98 2.91 25.57
CA ARG A 27 12.59 3.49 24.31
C ARG A 27 11.08 3.53 24.19
N LEU A 28 10.56 4.67 23.73
CA LEU A 28 9.15 4.81 23.38
C LEU A 28 8.87 4.04 22.10
N SER A 29 7.94 3.10 22.15
CA SER A 29 7.41 2.42 20.99
C SER A 29 5.93 2.80 20.81
N GLN A 30 5.59 3.24 19.62
CA GLN A 30 4.19 3.37 19.21
C GLN A 30 3.63 1.98 18.93
N GLY A 31 2.34 1.78 19.15
CA GLY A 31 1.66 0.52 18.81
C GLY A 31 1.93 0.09 17.37
N SER A 32 1.65 -1.16 17.06
CA SER A 32 1.90 -1.73 15.73
C SER A 32 1.39 -0.81 14.62
N PRO A 33 2.17 -0.56 13.56
CA PRO A 33 1.72 0.25 12.46
C PRO A 33 0.46 -0.37 11.85
N VAL A 34 -0.53 0.48 11.54
CA VAL A 34 -1.72 0.06 10.79
C VAL A 34 -1.47 0.27 9.31
N GLY A 35 -1.44 -0.80 8.54
CA GLY A 35 -1.17 -0.73 7.12
C GLY A 35 -0.38 -1.91 6.59
N PHE A 36 0.30 -1.69 5.48
CA PHE A 36 1.18 -2.70 4.88
C PHE A 36 2.33 -2.08 4.10
N ARG A 37 3.39 -2.87 3.96
CA ARG A 37 4.41 -2.72 2.93
C ARG A 37 4.63 -4.09 2.31
N ALA A 38 4.29 -4.22 1.04
CA ALA A 38 4.35 -5.46 0.28
C ALA A 38 5.04 -5.24 -1.06
N LYS A 39 5.47 -6.31 -1.70
CA LYS A 39 6.02 -6.29 -3.04
C LYS A 39 5.23 -7.20 -3.96
N VAL A 40 5.19 -6.87 -5.25
CA VAL A 40 4.67 -7.77 -6.29
C VAL A 40 5.51 -9.05 -6.30
N ASN A 41 4.85 -10.21 -6.29
CA ASN A 41 5.55 -11.51 -6.31
C ASN A 41 4.61 -12.65 -6.73
N PRO A 42 4.83 -13.30 -7.87
CA PRO A 42 5.87 -13.04 -8.89
C PRO A 42 5.60 -11.77 -9.71
N SER A 43 6.52 -11.44 -10.64
CA SER A 43 6.26 -10.40 -11.66
C SER A 43 4.98 -10.70 -12.43
N GLN A 44 4.21 -9.65 -12.79
CA GLN A 44 2.89 -9.78 -13.37
C GLN A 44 2.86 -9.24 -14.80
N SER A 45 2.33 -10.03 -15.71
CA SER A 45 2.03 -9.59 -17.08
C SER A 45 0.70 -8.86 -17.11
N ILE A 46 0.70 -7.64 -17.63
CA ILE A 46 -0.44 -6.72 -17.61
C ILE A 46 -0.81 -6.36 -19.04
N SER A 47 -2.08 -6.50 -19.40
CA SER A 47 -2.62 -6.06 -20.68
C SER A 47 -3.01 -4.57 -20.66
N ALA A 48 -3.15 -3.96 -21.84
CA ALA A 48 -3.44 -2.53 -21.99
C ALA A 48 -4.77 -2.06 -21.37
N GLY A 49 -5.75 -2.93 -21.20
CA GLY A 49 -7.11 -2.57 -20.79
C GLY A 49 -7.33 -2.27 -19.30
N GLY A 50 -6.28 -2.18 -18.52
CA GLY A 50 -6.38 -1.99 -17.07
C GLY A 50 -6.52 -3.32 -16.31
N THR A 51 -5.47 -3.67 -15.59
CA THR A 51 -5.40 -4.93 -14.83
C THR A 51 -5.11 -4.62 -13.37
N ARG A 52 -5.85 -5.28 -12.49
CA ARG A 52 -5.58 -5.21 -11.05
C ARG A 52 -4.26 -5.93 -10.75
N LEU A 53 -3.42 -5.26 -9.95
CA LEU A 53 -2.25 -5.91 -9.36
C LEU A 53 -2.71 -6.89 -8.27
N SER A 54 -2.19 -8.09 -8.32
CA SER A 54 -2.47 -9.18 -7.38
C SER A 54 -1.17 -9.90 -7.02
N GLN A 55 -1.22 -10.94 -6.22
CA GLN A 55 -0.05 -11.77 -5.89
C GLN A 55 1.10 -10.94 -5.31
N PHE A 56 0.92 -10.52 -4.09
CA PHE A 56 1.94 -9.80 -3.32
C PHE A 56 2.62 -10.72 -2.31
N ALA A 57 3.80 -10.29 -1.85
CA ALA A 57 4.47 -10.88 -0.71
C ALA A 57 4.93 -9.79 0.26
N VAL A 58 4.92 -10.09 1.55
CA VAL A 58 5.56 -9.22 2.55
C VAL A 58 7.06 -9.45 2.49
N PRO A 59 7.89 -8.44 2.19
CA PRO A 59 9.32 -8.59 2.15
C PRO A 59 9.88 -8.88 3.56
N GLY A 60 10.93 -9.71 3.65
CA GLY A 60 11.51 -10.11 4.94
C GLY A 60 12.09 -8.94 5.75
N ALA A 61 12.68 -7.94 5.09
CA ALA A 61 13.22 -6.75 5.74
C ALA A 61 12.27 -5.56 5.56
N GLY A 62 11.75 -5.03 6.66
CA GLY A 62 10.88 -3.84 6.69
C GLY A 62 9.50 -4.02 6.06
N GLY A 63 9.09 -5.26 5.76
CA GLY A 63 7.74 -5.57 5.33
C GLY A 63 6.80 -5.76 6.51
N PHE A 64 5.55 -5.40 6.35
CA PHE A 64 4.47 -5.66 7.31
C PHE A 64 3.13 -5.68 6.58
N ASN A 65 2.12 -6.28 7.22
CA ASN A 65 0.74 -6.26 6.76
C ASN A 65 -0.15 -6.51 7.98
N THR A 66 -0.63 -5.44 8.61
CA THR A 66 -1.36 -5.54 9.87
C THR A 66 -2.39 -4.41 10.02
N ASP A 67 -3.54 -4.75 10.59
CA ASP A 67 -4.58 -3.81 11.00
C ASP A 67 -4.33 -3.22 12.41
N GLY A 68 -3.24 -3.60 13.05
CA GLY A 68 -2.91 -3.21 14.42
C GLY A 68 -3.56 -4.08 15.51
N ALA A 69 -4.49 -4.96 15.15
CA ALA A 69 -5.23 -5.85 16.07
C ALA A 69 -4.97 -7.35 15.82
N GLY A 70 -4.01 -7.67 14.96
CA GLY A 70 -3.62 -9.05 14.62
C GLY A 70 -4.21 -9.56 13.30
N GLY A 71 -5.01 -8.76 12.59
CA GLY A 71 -5.47 -9.02 11.24
C GLY A 71 -4.54 -8.44 10.17
N THR A 72 -4.94 -8.57 8.91
CA THR A 72 -4.23 -8.04 7.75
C THR A 72 -5.02 -6.96 7.04
N VAL A 73 -4.34 -5.99 6.42
CA VAL A 73 -4.94 -4.92 5.61
C VAL A 73 -4.99 -5.33 4.14
N LEU A 74 -3.93 -5.95 3.63
CA LEU A 74 -3.81 -6.38 2.24
C LEU A 74 -4.01 -7.90 2.13
N ASP A 75 -4.94 -8.34 1.30
CA ASP A 75 -4.97 -9.72 0.84
C ASP A 75 -3.87 -9.93 -0.21
N LEU A 76 -2.85 -10.69 0.15
CA LEU A 76 -1.66 -10.88 -0.67
C LEU A 76 -1.93 -11.64 -1.97
N SER A 77 -3.00 -12.44 -2.04
CA SER A 77 -3.35 -13.22 -3.23
C SER A 77 -4.14 -12.40 -4.25
N THR A 78 -5.06 -11.59 -3.77
CA THR A 78 -5.97 -10.82 -4.63
C THR A 78 -5.50 -9.37 -4.85
N GLY A 79 -4.63 -8.84 -4.00
CA GLY A 79 -4.24 -7.43 -4.02
C GLY A 79 -5.32 -6.47 -3.52
N VAL A 80 -6.40 -6.99 -2.96
CA VAL A 80 -7.45 -6.17 -2.34
C VAL A 80 -7.05 -5.79 -0.94
N MET A 81 -7.12 -4.52 -0.62
CA MET A 81 -6.90 -4.01 0.72
C MET A 81 -8.23 -3.61 1.37
N THR A 82 -8.36 -3.88 2.66
CA THR A 82 -9.49 -3.43 3.47
C THR A 82 -9.01 -2.36 4.43
N VAL A 83 -9.64 -1.19 4.38
CA VAL A 83 -9.30 -0.07 5.26
C VAL A 83 -9.78 -0.38 6.69
N PRO A 84 -8.88 -0.54 7.68
CA PRO A 84 -9.28 -1.02 9.01
C PRO A 84 -9.92 0.07 9.88
N ALA A 85 -9.60 1.34 9.67
CA ALA A 85 -10.10 2.45 10.48
C ALA A 85 -10.18 3.74 9.66
N ASN A 86 -11.07 4.65 10.07
CA ASN A 86 -11.09 6.00 9.49
C ASN A 86 -9.78 6.74 9.77
N GLY A 87 -9.33 7.55 8.83
CA GLY A 87 -8.16 8.40 9.03
C GLY A 87 -7.41 8.75 7.76
N TYR A 88 -6.31 9.48 7.95
CA TYR A 88 -5.38 9.78 6.88
C TYR A 88 -4.39 8.64 6.73
N TYR A 89 -4.13 8.29 5.48
CA TYR A 89 -3.19 7.24 5.10
C TYR A 89 -2.17 7.79 4.12
N PHE A 90 -0.91 7.52 4.39
CA PHE A 90 0.15 7.69 3.41
C PHE A 90 0.21 6.46 2.53
N TYR A 91 0.31 6.67 1.22
CA TYR A 91 0.52 5.61 0.25
C TYR A 91 1.78 5.84 -0.57
N SER A 92 2.39 4.75 -1.00
CA SER A 92 3.50 4.75 -1.93
C SER A 92 3.38 3.56 -2.87
N ILE A 93 3.70 3.78 -4.13
CA ILE A 93 4.01 2.74 -5.10
C ILE A 93 5.30 3.12 -5.81
N GLU A 94 6.23 2.19 -5.90
CA GLU A 94 7.52 2.36 -6.57
C GLU A 94 7.91 1.07 -7.26
N GLY A 95 8.53 1.14 -8.42
CA GLY A 95 8.96 -0.08 -9.10
C GLY A 95 9.38 0.12 -10.53
N ARG A 96 9.31 -0.99 -11.26
CA ARG A 96 9.75 -1.08 -12.64
C ARG A 96 8.75 -1.81 -13.52
N ILE A 97 8.59 -1.27 -14.72
CA ILE A 97 7.84 -1.86 -15.81
C ILE A 97 8.83 -2.30 -16.88
N ASP A 98 8.79 -3.56 -17.28
CA ASP A 98 9.60 -4.09 -18.36
C ASP A 98 8.77 -4.18 -19.64
N SER A 99 9.44 -4.01 -20.79
CA SER A 99 8.87 -4.13 -22.13
C SER A 99 7.80 -3.07 -22.47
N PHE A 100 7.93 -1.87 -21.90
CA PHE A 100 6.98 -0.80 -22.16
C PHE A 100 7.31 -0.07 -23.48
N ALA A 101 6.38 -0.10 -24.44
CA ALA A 101 6.49 0.59 -25.72
C ALA A 101 5.37 1.65 -25.93
N GLY A 102 4.65 1.99 -24.87
CA GLY A 102 3.54 2.95 -24.95
C GLY A 102 3.95 4.39 -24.65
N SER A 103 3.03 5.32 -24.88
CA SER A 103 3.26 6.75 -24.62
C SER A 103 3.02 7.15 -23.18
N TYR A 104 2.14 6.45 -22.49
CA TYR A 104 1.79 6.73 -21.10
C TYR A 104 1.31 5.48 -20.38
N TYR A 105 1.38 5.53 -19.05
CA TYR A 105 0.78 4.55 -18.15
C TYR A 105 0.25 5.23 -16.88
N TYR A 106 -0.71 4.55 -16.25
CA TYR A 106 -1.32 4.97 -15.01
C TYR A 106 -1.17 3.89 -13.96
N PHE A 107 -0.97 4.31 -12.71
CA PHE A 107 -1.32 3.54 -11.54
C PHE A 107 -2.50 4.23 -10.87
N ASP A 108 -3.62 3.57 -10.87
CA ASP A 108 -4.85 4.05 -10.28
C ASP A 108 -5.20 3.24 -9.04
N TRP A 109 -5.59 3.93 -8.01
CA TRP A 109 -6.09 3.31 -6.80
C TRP A 109 -7.61 3.41 -6.80
N TYR A 110 -8.27 2.32 -7.16
CA TYR A 110 -9.71 2.24 -7.27
C TYR A 110 -10.36 1.68 -6.02
N SER A 111 -11.56 2.20 -5.69
CA SER A 111 -12.50 1.45 -4.86
C SER A 111 -12.93 0.18 -5.58
N THR A 112 -13.07 -0.89 -4.80
CA THR A 112 -13.49 -2.20 -5.30
C THR A 112 -14.60 -2.77 -4.43
N ASP A 113 -15.25 -3.84 -4.91
CA ASP A 113 -15.98 -4.76 -4.05
C ASP A 113 -14.99 -5.68 -3.31
N SER A 114 -15.49 -6.55 -2.43
CA SER A 114 -14.66 -7.49 -1.68
C SER A 114 -13.96 -8.55 -2.56
N SER A 115 -14.41 -8.73 -3.81
CA SER A 115 -13.78 -9.60 -4.80
C SER A 115 -12.71 -8.88 -5.64
N GLY A 116 -12.59 -7.56 -5.45
CA GLY A 116 -11.62 -6.72 -6.15
C GLY A 116 -12.04 -6.23 -7.53
N ASN A 117 -13.34 -6.29 -7.86
CA ASN A 117 -13.85 -5.64 -9.07
C ASN A 117 -13.98 -4.13 -8.80
N SER A 118 -13.53 -3.30 -9.75
CA SER A 118 -13.62 -1.84 -9.60
C SER A 118 -15.07 -1.37 -9.47
N THR A 119 -15.33 -0.50 -8.49
CA THR A 119 -16.61 0.20 -8.32
C THR A 119 -16.60 1.63 -8.87
N GLY A 120 -15.50 2.02 -9.52
CA GLY A 120 -15.39 3.23 -10.34
C GLY A 120 -14.86 4.48 -9.63
N THR A 121 -14.68 4.50 -8.31
CA THR A 121 -14.10 5.66 -7.63
C THR A 121 -12.58 5.57 -7.58
N VAL A 122 -11.89 6.60 -8.08
CA VAL A 122 -10.43 6.73 -8.03
C VAL A 122 -10.04 7.53 -6.78
N TYR A 123 -9.23 6.94 -5.92
CA TYR A 123 -8.69 7.58 -4.71
C TYR A 123 -7.33 8.21 -4.94
N ALA A 124 -6.53 7.63 -5.82
CA ALA A 124 -5.27 8.19 -6.24
C ALA A 124 -4.97 7.80 -7.68
N ARG A 125 -4.36 8.69 -8.42
CA ARG A 125 -3.93 8.46 -9.80
C ARG A 125 -2.52 8.97 -10.00
N THR A 126 -1.68 8.14 -10.59
CA THR A 126 -0.37 8.53 -11.08
C THR A 126 -0.34 8.35 -12.58
N LEU A 127 -0.16 9.44 -13.30
CA LEU A 127 0.12 9.41 -14.73
C LEU A 127 1.63 9.57 -14.92
N SER A 128 2.23 8.66 -15.63
CA SER A 128 3.61 8.77 -16.12
C SER A 128 3.65 8.69 -17.63
N GLN A 129 4.57 9.45 -18.20
CA GLN A 129 4.91 9.35 -19.60
C GLN A 129 5.99 8.30 -19.77
N GLY A 130 5.84 7.42 -20.77
CA GLY A 130 6.90 6.46 -21.09
C GLY A 130 8.17 7.17 -21.52
N SER A 131 9.30 6.65 -21.07
CA SER A 131 10.63 7.19 -21.41
C SER A 131 11.02 6.98 -22.87
N GLY A 132 10.23 6.19 -23.61
CA GLY A 132 10.59 5.69 -24.95
C GLY A 132 11.63 4.58 -24.93
N ASN A 133 12.03 4.14 -23.74
CA ASN A 133 12.93 3.00 -23.58
C ASN A 133 12.12 1.70 -23.60
N THR A 134 12.34 0.88 -24.61
CA THR A 134 11.62 -0.39 -24.76
C THR A 134 12.06 -1.48 -23.76
N SER A 135 13.12 -1.24 -22.99
CA SER A 135 13.63 -2.23 -22.04
C SER A 135 12.94 -2.13 -20.69
N TYR A 136 12.85 -0.92 -20.13
CA TYR A 136 12.17 -0.70 -18.84
C TYR A 136 11.88 0.79 -18.60
N ASP A 137 10.86 1.04 -17.77
CA ASP A 137 10.58 2.32 -17.13
C ASP A 137 10.49 2.15 -15.61
N ALA A 138 11.06 3.09 -14.87
CA ALA A 138 10.90 3.17 -13.42
C ALA A 138 9.79 4.18 -13.10
N PHE A 139 9.06 3.92 -12.02
CA PHE A 139 8.00 4.79 -11.56
C PHE A 139 7.97 4.91 -10.04
N THR A 140 7.45 6.02 -9.58
CA THR A 140 7.11 6.24 -8.18
C THR A 140 5.90 7.15 -8.06
N ALA A 141 5.05 6.84 -7.09
CA ALA A 141 3.95 7.71 -6.67
C ALA A 141 3.78 7.65 -5.18
N THR A 142 3.58 8.81 -4.57
CA THR A 142 3.33 8.94 -3.15
C THR A 142 2.26 9.98 -2.88
N GLY A 143 1.56 9.83 -1.78
CA GLY A 143 0.57 10.82 -1.38
C GLY A 143 -0.09 10.47 -0.06
N THR A 144 -1.01 11.35 0.34
CA THR A 144 -1.84 11.17 1.53
C THR A 144 -3.30 11.28 1.12
N VAL A 145 -4.13 10.38 1.64
CA VAL A 145 -5.56 10.33 1.35
C VAL A 145 -6.34 10.00 2.62
N TYR A 146 -7.54 10.60 2.75
CA TYR A 146 -8.46 10.22 3.82
C TYR A 146 -9.28 9.01 3.38
N LEU A 147 -9.31 7.97 4.20
CA LEU A 147 -10.04 6.72 3.94
C LEU A 147 -10.99 6.41 5.08
N THR A 148 -12.09 5.75 4.75
CA THR A 148 -13.09 5.30 5.70
C THR A 148 -12.98 3.80 5.94
N SER A 149 -13.23 3.38 7.17
CA SER A 149 -13.22 1.97 7.58
C SER A 149 -14.16 1.12 6.74
N GLY A 150 -13.74 -0.08 6.40
CA GLY A 150 -14.50 -1.04 5.60
C GLY A 150 -14.46 -0.80 4.09
N LEU A 151 -13.79 0.26 3.63
CA LEU A 151 -13.58 0.49 2.20
C LEU A 151 -12.61 -0.57 1.64
N PHE A 152 -12.96 -1.13 0.49
CA PHE A 152 -12.06 -2.00 -0.27
C PHE A 152 -11.40 -1.20 -1.38
N LEU A 153 -10.09 -1.39 -1.55
CA LEU A 153 -9.27 -0.71 -2.54
C LEU A 153 -8.31 -1.70 -3.19
N ALA A 154 -7.95 -1.44 -4.46
CA ALA A 154 -6.88 -2.18 -5.13
C ALA A 154 -6.13 -1.27 -6.11
N TRP A 155 -4.86 -1.60 -6.39
CA TRP A 155 -4.09 -0.96 -7.43
C TRP A 155 -4.40 -1.57 -8.79
N PHE A 156 -4.67 -0.70 -9.76
CA PHE A 156 -4.82 -1.05 -11.16
C PHE A 156 -3.73 -0.39 -11.97
N TYR A 157 -3.15 -1.13 -12.87
CA TYR A 157 -2.24 -0.62 -13.86
C TYR A 157 -2.92 -0.59 -15.23
N GLN A 158 -2.73 0.50 -15.94
CA GLN A 158 -3.25 0.71 -17.29
C GLN A 158 -2.19 1.42 -18.14
N HIS A 159 -2.08 1.08 -19.42
CA HIS A 159 -1.13 1.69 -20.34
C HIS A 159 -1.69 1.82 -21.75
N SER A 160 -1.03 2.67 -22.57
CA SER A 160 -1.41 2.96 -23.95
C SER A 160 -0.78 2.04 -25.01
N GLY A 161 0.05 1.09 -24.61
CA GLY A 161 0.72 0.18 -25.53
C GLY A 161 -0.19 -0.96 -26.00
N ASP A 162 0.12 -1.53 -27.16
CA ASP A 162 -0.63 -2.65 -27.74
C ASP A 162 -0.20 -4.02 -27.23
N SER A 163 0.96 -4.11 -26.60
CA SER A 163 1.54 -5.36 -26.08
C SER A 163 1.43 -5.42 -24.58
N ASN A 164 1.43 -6.64 -24.03
CA ASN A 164 1.55 -6.83 -22.59
C ASN A 164 2.87 -6.28 -22.07
N VAL A 165 2.82 -5.67 -20.90
CA VAL A 165 3.98 -5.23 -20.13
C VAL A 165 4.15 -6.09 -18.89
N THR A 166 5.34 -6.06 -18.32
CA THR A 166 5.61 -6.79 -17.07
C THR A 166 5.85 -5.81 -15.94
N ILE A 167 5.01 -5.86 -14.90
CA ILE A 167 5.30 -5.23 -13.61
C ILE A 167 6.27 -6.15 -12.86
N ASN A 168 7.43 -5.64 -12.58
CA ASN A 168 8.52 -6.43 -12.03
C ASN A 168 8.31 -6.73 -10.54
N ASN A 169 8.92 -7.82 -10.06
CA ASN A 169 8.85 -8.24 -8.67
C ASN A 169 9.70 -7.40 -7.69
N ASP A 170 10.36 -6.36 -8.18
CA ASP A 170 10.95 -5.29 -7.38
C ASP A 170 10.00 -4.08 -7.19
N THR A 171 8.75 -4.21 -7.61
CA THR A 171 7.71 -3.22 -7.37
C THR A 171 7.14 -3.36 -5.97
N TYR A 172 7.21 -2.27 -5.20
CA TYR A 172 6.72 -2.18 -3.83
C TYR A 172 5.48 -1.31 -3.76
N VAL A 173 4.55 -1.70 -2.92
CA VAL A 173 3.36 -0.93 -2.55
C VAL A 173 3.31 -0.79 -1.04
N SER A 174 2.92 0.38 -0.58
CA SER A 174 2.80 0.66 0.84
C SER A 174 1.55 1.49 1.12
N LEU A 175 0.94 1.23 2.25
CA LEU A 175 -0.12 2.05 2.83
C LEU A 175 0.04 2.00 4.34
N PHE A 176 0.04 3.14 5.01
CA PHE A 176 0.00 3.16 6.47
C PHE A 176 -0.72 4.39 7.00
N LYS A 177 -1.43 4.19 8.09
CA LYS A 177 -2.19 5.23 8.77
C LYS A 177 -1.24 6.23 9.43
N VAL A 178 -1.49 7.52 9.22
CA VAL A 178 -0.67 8.63 9.74
C VAL A 178 -1.42 9.54 10.70
N GLY A 179 -2.73 9.37 10.86
CA GLY A 179 -3.57 10.16 11.76
C GLY A 179 -5.01 9.66 11.84
#